data_79fecd39b5e7af93a6de08fc5871aff4
#
_entry.id   79fecd39b5e7af93a6de08fc5871aff4
#
_cell.length_a   1.000
_cell.length_b   1.000
_cell.length_c   1.000
_cell.angle_alpha   90.00
_cell.angle_beta   90.00
_cell.angle_gamma   90.00
#
_symmetry.space_group_name_H-M   'P 1'
#
loop_
_entity.id
_entity.type
_entity.pdbx_description
1 polymer ?
#
loop_
_entity_poly.entity_id
_entity_poly.type
_entity_poly.pdbx_seq_one_letter_code
_entity_poly.pdbx_strand_id
1 'polypeptide(L)'
;MQNFDKNESLIKQDLLNILPAWWTQLNPDQYYLVLTNDCDSLFSCVRLKTLFGLEIGGYYDFESGLWLNQEKTCYGWKTPVFVDLSVGQNQLCFDNHRTFLKNHNRVNPNVIHKNRFNEKYNFGTITLIAALYGGVDRMNEELKTMLLAVDGGFIGYYKHG
;
A
#
# COMPACT_ATOMS: atom_id res chain seq x y z
N MET A 1 -16.92 -2.71 -12.70
CA MET A 1 -16.27 -1.95 -11.59
C MET A 1 -16.79 -2.53 -10.29
N GLN A 2 -15.95 -3.16 -9.49
CA GLN A 2 -16.35 -3.60 -8.15
C GLN A 2 -16.26 -2.35 -7.25
N ASN A 3 -17.42 -1.79 -6.86
CA ASN A 3 -17.45 -0.80 -5.80
C ASN A 3 -17.14 -1.51 -4.49
N PHE A 4 -16.04 -1.14 -3.87
CA PHE A 4 -15.66 -1.71 -2.59
C PHE A 4 -16.53 -1.12 -1.47
N ASP A 5 -17.18 -1.99 -0.70
CA ASP A 5 -17.94 -1.56 0.47
C ASP A 5 -16.98 -1.35 1.66
N LYS A 6 -16.89 -0.10 2.15
CA LYS A 6 -16.10 0.22 3.34
C LYS A 6 -16.48 -0.58 4.59
N ASN A 7 -17.69 -1.14 4.62
CA ASN A 7 -18.17 -1.97 5.73
C ASN A 7 -17.48 -3.35 5.76
N GLU A 8 -16.84 -3.78 4.67
CA GLU A 8 -16.05 -5.02 4.63
C GLU A 8 -14.60 -4.82 5.14
N SER A 9 -14.20 -3.58 5.39
CA SER A 9 -12.87 -3.28 5.92
C SER A 9 -12.74 -3.71 7.38
N LEU A 10 -11.59 -4.31 7.72
CA LEU A 10 -11.21 -4.63 9.10
C LEU A 10 -10.64 -3.42 9.86
N ILE A 11 -10.55 -2.28 9.21
CA ILE A 11 -10.01 -1.04 9.79
C ILE A 11 -11.13 -0.29 10.54
N LYS A 12 -10.81 0.23 11.71
CA LYS A 12 -11.75 1.04 12.49
C LYS A 12 -12.28 2.22 11.68
N GLN A 13 -13.57 2.50 11.81
CA GLN A 13 -14.27 3.55 11.04
C GLN A 13 -13.62 4.93 11.20
N ASP A 14 -13.13 5.27 12.38
CA ASP A 14 -12.46 6.56 12.64
C ASP A 14 -11.21 6.72 11.77
N LEU A 15 -10.46 5.63 11.57
CA LEU A 15 -9.30 5.62 10.67
C LEU A 15 -9.72 5.71 9.20
N LEU A 16 -10.77 5.00 8.80
CA LEU A 16 -11.28 5.08 7.43
C LEU A 16 -11.74 6.49 7.05
N ASN A 17 -12.32 7.22 8.01
CA ASN A 17 -12.85 8.57 7.78
C ASN A 17 -11.77 9.62 7.50
N ILE A 18 -10.52 9.37 7.90
CA ILE A 18 -9.41 10.29 7.67
C ILE A 18 -8.54 9.90 6.47
N LEU A 19 -8.73 8.69 5.93
CA LEU A 19 -8.03 8.29 4.71
C LEU A 19 -8.60 9.03 3.49
N PRO A 20 -7.78 9.33 2.49
CA PRO A 20 -8.26 9.94 1.24
C PRO A 20 -9.25 9.01 0.54
N ALA A 21 -10.19 9.57 -0.22
CA ALA A 21 -11.30 8.79 -0.79
C ALA A 21 -10.89 7.90 -1.99
N TRP A 22 -9.81 8.22 -2.68
CA TRP A 22 -9.44 7.60 -3.96
C TRP A 22 -9.24 6.07 -3.90
N TRP A 23 -8.80 5.52 -2.76
CA TRP A 23 -8.55 4.09 -2.62
C TRP A 23 -9.80 3.22 -2.78
N THR A 24 -10.99 3.79 -2.62
CA THR A 24 -12.27 3.07 -2.82
C THR A 24 -12.71 3.02 -4.29
N GLN A 25 -12.01 3.73 -5.18
CA GLN A 25 -12.39 3.92 -6.58
C GLN A 25 -11.25 3.56 -7.55
N LEU A 26 -10.46 2.54 -7.21
CA LEU A 26 -9.37 2.08 -8.05
C LEU A 26 -9.90 1.56 -9.39
N ASN A 27 -9.37 2.11 -10.48
CA ASN A 27 -9.79 1.81 -11.84
C ASN A 27 -8.55 1.54 -12.73
N PRO A 28 -8.44 0.38 -13.37
CA PRO A 28 -7.30 0.04 -14.21
C PRO A 28 -7.14 0.94 -15.45
N ASP A 29 -8.20 1.66 -15.87
CA ASP A 29 -8.10 2.62 -16.96
C ASP A 29 -7.48 3.96 -16.55
N GLN A 30 -7.46 4.27 -15.25
CA GLN A 30 -6.99 5.53 -14.70
C GLN A 30 -5.68 5.42 -13.92
N TYR A 31 -5.37 4.22 -13.40
CA TYR A 31 -4.26 4.02 -12.49
C TYR A 31 -3.35 2.87 -12.91
N TYR A 32 -2.08 2.97 -12.53
CA TYR A 32 -1.12 1.87 -12.58
C TYR A 32 -0.31 1.83 -11.28
N LEU A 33 0.29 0.68 -10.96
CA LEU A 33 1.06 0.48 -9.75
C LEU A 33 2.55 0.73 -10.01
N VAL A 34 3.19 1.36 -9.04
CA VAL A 34 4.65 1.49 -8.95
C VAL A 34 5.10 0.71 -7.73
N LEU A 35 5.87 -0.35 -7.95
CA LEU A 35 6.44 -1.19 -6.89
C LEU A 35 7.85 -0.73 -6.50
N THR A 36 8.30 -1.09 -5.30
CA THR A 36 9.67 -0.92 -4.82
C THR A 36 10.42 -2.25 -4.80
N ASN A 37 11.68 -2.22 -4.36
CA ASN A 37 12.59 -3.37 -4.40
C ASN A 37 12.47 -4.33 -3.19
N ASP A 38 11.29 -4.41 -2.55
CA ASP A 38 11.05 -5.33 -1.44
C ASP A 38 9.83 -6.23 -1.64
N CYS A 39 9.70 -7.22 -0.75
CA CYS A 39 8.62 -8.20 -0.81
C CYS A 39 7.27 -7.61 -0.43
N ASP A 40 7.21 -6.63 0.48
CA ASP A 40 5.97 -6.00 0.92
C ASP A 40 5.30 -5.26 -0.25
N SER A 41 6.09 -4.44 -0.95
CA SER A 41 5.63 -3.76 -2.15
C SER A 41 5.18 -4.74 -3.24
N LEU A 42 5.95 -5.80 -3.50
CA LEU A 42 5.61 -6.81 -4.51
C LEU A 42 4.28 -7.50 -4.21
N PHE A 43 4.10 -8.03 -2.99
CA PHE A 43 2.86 -8.72 -2.61
C PHE A 43 1.67 -7.76 -2.58
N SER A 44 1.88 -6.53 -2.14
CA SER A 44 0.89 -5.46 -2.17
C SER A 44 0.43 -5.15 -3.60
N CYS A 45 1.35 -5.01 -4.53
CA CYS A 45 1.05 -4.80 -5.95
C CYS A 45 0.31 -6.00 -6.56
N VAL A 46 0.74 -7.24 -6.29
CA VAL A 46 0.06 -8.46 -6.75
C VAL A 46 -1.38 -8.51 -6.21
N ARG A 47 -1.58 -8.16 -4.95
CA ARG A 47 -2.93 -8.12 -4.36
C ARG A 47 -3.82 -7.08 -5.04
N LEU A 48 -3.34 -5.86 -5.24
CA LEU A 48 -4.09 -4.79 -5.93
C LEU A 48 -4.38 -5.14 -7.39
N LYS A 49 -3.42 -5.74 -8.09
CA LYS A 49 -3.63 -6.26 -9.45
C LYS A 49 -4.73 -7.32 -9.48
N THR A 50 -4.73 -8.26 -8.53
CA THR A 50 -5.73 -9.33 -8.45
C THR A 50 -7.13 -8.79 -8.16
N LEU A 51 -7.24 -7.80 -7.26
CA LEU A 51 -8.53 -7.22 -6.85
C LEU A 51 -9.14 -6.30 -7.92
N PHE A 52 -8.32 -5.48 -8.56
CA PHE A 52 -8.78 -4.35 -9.38
C PHE A 52 -8.32 -4.41 -10.84
N GLY A 53 -7.53 -5.40 -11.23
CA GLY A 53 -6.97 -5.49 -12.58
C GLY A 53 -5.88 -4.43 -12.88
N LEU A 54 -5.34 -3.78 -11.86
CA LEU A 54 -4.30 -2.76 -12.03
C LEU A 54 -3.01 -3.38 -12.58
N GLU A 55 -2.39 -2.72 -13.54
CA GLU A 55 -1.09 -3.17 -14.08
C GLU A 55 0.06 -2.59 -13.27
N ILE A 56 1.11 -3.39 -13.08
CA ILE A 56 2.39 -2.88 -12.57
C ILE A 56 3.09 -2.21 -13.74
N GLY A 57 3.11 -0.88 -13.73
CA GLY A 57 3.64 -0.06 -14.81
C GLY A 57 4.93 0.67 -14.44
N GLY A 58 5.35 0.61 -13.18
CA GLY A 58 6.57 1.25 -12.71
C GLY A 58 7.29 0.47 -11.63
N TYR A 59 8.57 0.75 -11.50
CA TYR A 59 9.45 0.23 -10.47
C TYR A 59 10.30 1.39 -9.93
N TYR A 60 10.37 1.53 -8.62
CA TYR A 60 11.21 2.52 -7.96
C TYR A 60 12.33 1.81 -7.19
N ASP A 61 13.54 2.25 -7.49
CA ASP A 61 14.74 1.84 -6.81
C ASP A 61 15.43 3.08 -6.22
N PHE A 62 15.78 3.00 -4.94
CA PHE A 62 16.40 4.12 -4.21
C PHE A 62 17.77 4.53 -4.75
N GLU A 63 18.42 3.65 -5.52
CA GLU A 63 19.73 3.94 -6.13
C GLU A 63 19.60 4.53 -7.54
N SER A 64 18.73 3.94 -8.37
CA SER A 64 18.60 4.27 -9.78
C SER A 64 17.35 5.08 -10.15
N GLY A 65 16.41 5.23 -9.20
CA GLY A 65 15.22 6.06 -9.36
C GLY A 65 14.02 5.34 -9.95
N LEU A 66 13.20 6.06 -10.70
CA LEU A 66 11.91 5.57 -11.21
C LEU A 66 12.03 5.06 -12.64
N TRP A 67 11.67 3.79 -12.84
CA TRP A 67 11.57 3.12 -14.14
C TRP A 67 10.10 2.94 -14.52
N LEU A 68 9.72 3.30 -15.74
CA LEU A 68 8.35 3.18 -16.22
C LEU A 68 8.28 2.32 -17.47
N ASN A 69 7.32 1.40 -17.48
CA ASN A 69 6.92 0.72 -18.71
C ASN A 69 5.90 1.61 -19.43
N GLN A 70 6.31 2.23 -20.52
CA GLN A 70 5.47 3.19 -21.25
C GLN A 70 4.18 2.56 -21.79
N GLU A 71 4.19 1.31 -22.21
CA GLU A 71 2.99 0.61 -22.69
C GLU A 71 1.96 0.43 -21.57
N LYS A 72 2.43 0.11 -20.34
CA LYS A 72 1.56 -0.09 -19.17
C LYS A 72 1.06 1.21 -18.55
N THR A 73 1.83 2.28 -18.68
CA THR A 73 1.47 3.62 -18.18
C THR A 73 0.64 4.41 -19.18
N CYS A 74 0.43 3.87 -20.38
CA CYS A 74 -0.27 4.56 -21.47
C CYS A 74 0.30 5.96 -21.73
N TYR A 75 1.65 6.07 -21.81
CA TYR A 75 2.36 7.32 -22.10
C TYR A 75 2.02 8.49 -21.14
N GLY A 76 1.76 8.18 -19.88
CA GLY A 76 1.46 9.19 -18.86
C GLY A 76 -0.01 9.60 -18.73
N TRP A 77 -0.92 8.94 -19.42
CA TRP A 77 -2.36 9.20 -19.27
C TRP A 77 -2.93 8.64 -17.96
N LYS A 78 -2.30 7.58 -17.44
CA LYS A 78 -2.68 6.98 -16.16
C LYS A 78 -1.86 7.58 -15.02
N THR A 79 -2.50 7.68 -13.86
CA THR A 79 -1.89 8.18 -12.64
C THR A 79 -1.16 7.06 -11.90
N PRO A 80 0.09 7.25 -11.46
CA PRO A 80 0.81 6.28 -10.65
C PRO A 80 0.19 6.16 -9.25
N VAL A 81 0.11 4.94 -8.76
CA VAL A 81 -0.13 4.62 -7.36
C VAL A 81 1.12 3.95 -6.81
N PHE A 82 1.85 4.65 -5.98
CA PHE A 82 3.05 4.13 -5.34
C PHE A 82 2.66 3.16 -4.21
N VAL A 83 3.35 2.04 -4.14
CA VAL A 83 3.01 0.97 -3.18
C VAL A 83 4.21 0.70 -2.30
N ASP A 84 3.99 0.80 -0.99
CA ASP A 84 5.01 0.67 0.03
C ASP A 84 6.15 1.69 -0.12
N LEU A 85 5.76 2.91 -0.46
CA LEU A 85 6.68 4.03 -0.65
C LEU A 85 6.05 5.33 -0.14
N SER A 86 6.76 6.00 0.77
CA SER A 86 6.41 7.35 1.19
C SER A 86 6.79 8.36 0.12
N VAL A 87 5.81 8.92 -0.54
CA VAL A 87 6.00 9.97 -1.56
C VAL A 87 5.35 11.28 -1.12
N GLY A 88 5.93 12.39 -1.55
CA GLY A 88 5.42 13.74 -1.28
C GLY A 88 4.50 14.28 -2.38
N GLN A 89 4.18 15.57 -2.30
CA GLN A 89 3.52 16.34 -3.36
C GLN A 89 2.17 15.79 -3.84
N ASN A 90 1.34 15.28 -2.93
CA ASN A 90 0.01 14.76 -3.23
C ASN A 90 -0.04 13.56 -4.19
N GLN A 91 1.06 12.84 -4.36
CA GLN A 91 1.07 11.58 -5.11
C GLN A 91 0.23 10.52 -4.39
N LEU A 92 -0.44 9.67 -5.16
CA LEU A 92 -1.23 8.57 -4.61
C LEU A 92 -0.30 7.47 -4.08
N CYS A 93 -0.45 7.06 -2.83
CA CYS A 93 0.31 5.93 -2.31
C CYS A 93 -0.42 5.15 -1.22
N PHE A 94 -0.18 3.84 -1.21
CA PHE A 94 -0.37 2.98 -0.06
C PHE A 94 0.96 2.86 0.66
N ASP A 95 0.98 3.12 1.95
CA ASP A 95 2.22 3.20 2.71
C ASP A 95 1.97 2.93 4.20
N ASN A 96 2.93 2.34 4.89
CA ASN A 96 2.90 2.11 6.33
C ASN A 96 4.02 2.88 7.06
N HIS A 97 4.93 3.51 6.31
CA HIS A 97 6.09 4.17 6.88
C HIS A 97 5.71 5.46 7.61
N ARG A 98 6.40 5.71 8.71
CA ARG A 98 6.32 6.98 9.41
C ARG A 98 7.33 7.96 8.81
N THR A 99 6.82 9.01 8.18
CA THR A 99 7.64 10.02 7.50
C THR A 99 7.16 11.42 7.82
N PHE A 100 8.05 12.40 7.67
CA PHE A 100 7.73 13.83 7.76
C PHE A 100 7.17 14.40 6.45
N LEU A 101 7.11 13.61 5.38
CA LEU A 101 6.56 14.05 4.11
C LEU A 101 5.06 14.38 4.27
N LYS A 102 4.69 15.57 3.83
CA LYS A 102 3.28 15.99 3.76
C LYS A 102 2.68 15.45 2.47
N ASN A 103 1.69 14.59 2.60
CA ASN A 103 0.93 14.07 1.48
C ASN A 103 -0.49 13.75 1.94
N HIS A 104 -1.48 14.46 1.39
CA HIS A 104 -2.89 14.27 1.72
C HIS A 104 -3.53 13.09 0.98
N ASN A 105 -2.88 12.58 -0.05
CA ASN A 105 -3.33 11.43 -0.84
C ASN A 105 -2.67 10.11 -0.41
N ARG A 106 -2.07 10.09 0.75
CA ARG A 106 -1.45 8.89 1.30
C ARG A 106 -2.46 8.06 2.09
N VAL A 107 -2.66 6.81 1.70
CA VAL A 107 -3.37 5.79 2.47
C VAL A 107 -2.38 5.18 3.46
N ASN A 108 -2.31 5.74 4.66
CA ASN A 108 -1.35 5.35 5.68
C ASN A 108 -1.95 5.54 7.08
N PRO A 109 -2.06 4.49 7.89
CA PRO A 109 -2.60 4.58 9.25
C PRO A 109 -1.68 5.36 10.20
N ASN A 110 -0.40 5.52 9.89
CA ASN A 110 0.59 6.22 10.71
C ASN A 110 0.56 7.76 10.57
N VAL A 111 -0.30 8.31 9.73
CA VAL A 111 -0.44 9.77 9.55
C VAL A 111 -0.91 10.46 10.83
N ILE A 112 -1.68 9.76 11.65
CA ILE A 112 -2.37 10.30 12.83
C ILE A 112 -1.44 10.39 14.05
N HIS A 113 -0.40 9.60 14.12
CA HIS A 113 0.39 9.40 15.34
C HIS A 113 1.78 10.06 15.30
N LYS A 114 1.88 11.29 14.80
CA LYS A 114 3.15 12.02 14.70
C LYS A 114 3.98 12.03 15.98
N ASN A 115 3.33 12.06 17.16
CA ASN A 115 3.99 12.19 18.46
C ASN A 115 3.93 10.92 19.34
N ARG A 116 3.27 9.85 18.85
CA ARG A 116 3.05 8.62 19.62
C ARG A 116 3.71 7.44 18.90
N PHE A 117 5.03 7.38 18.96
CA PHE A 117 5.80 6.34 18.26
C PHE A 117 5.40 4.92 18.69
N ASN A 118 5.02 4.73 19.95
CA ASN A 118 4.62 3.44 20.50
C ASN A 118 3.24 2.96 20.02
N GLU A 119 2.46 3.84 19.38
CA GLU A 119 1.12 3.54 18.86
C GLU A 119 1.11 3.40 17.34
N LYS A 120 2.29 3.29 16.70
CA LYS A 120 2.37 3.14 15.26
C LYS A 120 1.81 1.79 14.81
N TYR A 121 1.19 1.77 13.65
CA TYR A 121 0.91 0.55 12.91
C TYR A 121 2.23 -0.14 12.54
N ASN A 122 2.40 -1.39 12.95
CA ASN A 122 3.68 -2.11 12.86
C ASN A 122 3.72 -3.18 11.76
N PHE A 123 2.65 -3.37 11.02
CA PHE A 123 2.56 -4.38 9.97
C PHE A 123 2.83 -3.75 8.61
N GLY A 124 3.19 -4.60 7.64
CA GLY A 124 3.47 -4.21 6.28
C GLY A 124 2.30 -3.57 5.53
N THR A 125 2.59 -2.92 4.43
CA THR A 125 1.61 -2.34 3.51
C THR A 125 0.66 -3.39 2.92
N ILE A 126 1.14 -4.62 2.68
CA ILE A 126 0.28 -5.74 2.26
C ILE A 126 -0.78 -6.07 3.30
N THR A 127 -0.43 -6.01 4.59
CA THR A 127 -1.39 -6.24 5.68
C THR A 127 -2.42 -5.11 5.76
N LEU A 128 -2.00 -3.86 5.55
CA LEU A 128 -2.90 -2.72 5.43
C LEU A 128 -3.90 -2.90 4.27
N ILE A 129 -3.41 -3.28 3.08
CA ILE A 129 -4.25 -3.53 1.90
C ILE A 129 -5.22 -4.68 2.15
N ALA A 130 -4.77 -5.77 2.79
CA ALA A 130 -5.64 -6.88 3.17
C ALA A 130 -6.72 -6.45 4.18
N ALA A 131 -6.38 -5.59 5.13
CA ALA A 131 -7.34 -5.05 6.10
C ALA A 131 -8.34 -4.06 5.46
N LEU A 132 -7.90 -3.25 4.50
CA LEU A 132 -8.76 -2.32 3.76
C LEU A 132 -9.80 -3.03 2.89
N TYR A 133 -9.35 -4.04 2.13
CA TYR A 133 -10.17 -4.67 1.09
C TYR A 133 -10.71 -6.05 1.47
N GLY A 134 -10.50 -6.48 2.70
CA GLY A 134 -11.05 -7.75 3.20
C GLY A 134 -10.42 -9.00 2.58
N GLY A 135 -11.08 -10.14 2.78
CA GLY A 135 -10.66 -11.44 2.25
C GLY A 135 -9.59 -12.16 3.07
N VAL A 136 -9.20 -11.62 4.22
CA VAL A 136 -8.26 -12.27 5.14
C VAL A 136 -8.85 -13.56 5.73
N ASP A 137 -10.15 -13.59 5.94
CA ASP A 137 -10.93 -14.75 6.39
C ASP A 137 -10.86 -15.93 5.41
N ARG A 138 -10.67 -15.65 4.11
CA ARG A 138 -10.57 -16.66 3.04
C ARG A 138 -9.14 -17.18 2.83
N MET A 139 -8.16 -16.61 3.50
CA MET A 139 -6.76 -17.02 3.43
C MET A 139 -6.52 -18.23 4.34
N ASN A 140 -5.67 -19.16 3.90
CA ASN A 140 -5.19 -20.22 4.77
C ASN A 140 -4.22 -19.66 5.83
N GLU A 141 -3.93 -20.44 6.87
CA GLU A 141 -3.08 -20.00 7.98
C GLU A 141 -1.63 -19.70 7.55
N GLU A 142 -1.13 -20.42 6.56
CA GLU A 142 0.22 -20.18 6.00
C GLU A 142 0.32 -18.80 5.36
N LEU A 143 -0.70 -18.42 4.54
CA LEU A 143 -0.74 -17.12 3.92
C LEU A 143 -0.93 -15.99 4.94
N LYS A 144 -1.76 -16.19 5.95
CA LYS A 144 -1.91 -15.23 7.06
C LYS A 144 -0.60 -15.03 7.81
N THR A 145 0.09 -16.14 8.11
CA THR A 145 1.41 -16.09 8.76
C THR A 145 2.42 -15.34 7.90
N MET A 146 2.44 -15.59 6.59
CA MET A 146 3.33 -14.90 5.66
C MET A 146 3.05 -13.40 5.63
N LEU A 147 1.78 -12.97 5.58
CA LEU A 147 1.40 -11.55 5.63
C LEU A 147 1.91 -10.85 6.88
N LEU A 148 1.84 -11.52 8.03
CA LEU A 148 2.34 -10.96 9.30
C LEU A 148 3.86 -10.94 9.37
N ALA A 149 4.54 -11.85 8.66
CA ALA A 149 5.99 -11.98 8.67
C ALA A 149 6.71 -11.05 7.68
N VAL A 150 6.03 -10.58 6.64
CA VAL A 150 6.65 -9.83 5.53
C VAL A 150 7.49 -8.65 6.01
N ASP A 151 7.05 -7.92 7.02
CA ASP A 151 7.78 -6.77 7.56
C ASP A 151 8.30 -7.03 9.00
N GLY A 152 7.68 -7.97 9.71
CA GLY A 152 7.98 -8.25 11.12
C GLY A 152 9.34 -8.93 11.34
N GLY A 153 9.74 -9.83 10.45
CA GLY A 153 10.98 -10.61 10.57
C GLY A 153 12.24 -9.75 10.41
N PHE A 154 12.20 -8.76 9.56
CA PHE A 154 13.32 -7.86 9.28
C PHE A 154 13.67 -6.99 10.50
N ILE A 155 12.66 -6.40 11.15
CA ILE A 155 12.86 -5.55 12.34
C ILE A 155 13.38 -6.36 13.53
N GLY A 156 12.89 -7.60 13.71
CA GLY A 156 13.35 -8.48 14.78
C GLY A 156 14.82 -8.88 14.66
N TYR A 157 15.25 -9.27 13.47
CA TYR A 157 16.60 -9.72 13.20
C TYR A 157 17.66 -8.63 13.42
N TYR A 158 17.41 -7.42 12.92
CA TYR A 158 18.40 -6.33 13.01
C TYR A 158 18.43 -5.58 14.35
N LYS A 159 17.40 -5.71 15.18
CA LYS A 159 17.38 -5.05 16.51
C LYS A 159 17.77 -5.94 17.67
N HIS A 160 17.68 -7.26 17.50
CA HIS A 160 17.86 -8.23 18.59
C HIS A 160 18.78 -9.39 18.21
N GLY A 161 19.39 -9.36 17.03
CA GLY A 161 20.40 -10.35 16.59
C GLY A 161 21.79 -10.03 17.08
#